data_0bc5cfb424d88ddcd68db99594991fe3
#
_entry.id   0bc5cfb424d88ddcd68db99594991fe3
#
_cell.length_a   1.000
_cell.length_b   1.000
_cell.length_c   1.000
_cell.angle_alpha   90.00
_cell.angle_beta   90.00
_cell.angle_gamma   90.00
#
_symmetry.space_group_name_H-M   'P 1'
#
loop_
_entity.id
_entity.type
_entity.pdbx_description
1 polymer ?
#
loop_
_entity_poly.entity_id
_entity_poly.type
_entity_poly.pdbx_seq_one_letter_code
_entity_poly.pdbx_strand_id
1 'polypeptide(L)'
;MSPEIIRRIDDLGRIVIPKELRRAMNVEEGDALALSIDSQTGTLRAKRYCKLRELGCDVQGVVDALMEISSCEVVLTNNSEVIASAGENVPEAGTPVIITDIMEGYPHVFRKRIVDSEGIKVGALFVGCNPSEGISPTVSNALCRLAARFVEKLID
;
A
#
# COMPACT_ATOMS: atom_id res chain seq x y z
N MET A 1 -25.66 8.13 -5.28
CA MET A 1 -25.87 7.79 -3.85
C MET A 1 -25.91 6.27 -3.73
N SER A 2 -25.04 5.69 -2.92
CA SER A 2 -25.15 4.26 -2.61
C SER A 2 -26.40 4.02 -1.76
N PRO A 3 -27.15 2.92 -1.98
CA PRO A 3 -28.33 2.64 -1.18
C PRO A 3 -27.95 2.44 0.29
N GLU A 4 -28.74 3.01 1.19
CA GLU A 4 -28.58 2.75 2.63
C GLU A 4 -28.95 1.31 2.93
N ILE A 5 -28.10 0.60 3.65
CA ILE A 5 -28.34 -0.78 4.09
C ILE A 5 -28.51 -0.78 5.60
N ILE A 6 -29.70 -1.14 6.07
CA ILE A 6 -30.00 -1.22 7.49
C ILE A 6 -29.47 -2.54 8.06
N ARG A 7 -28.70 -2.47 9.16
CA ARG A 7 -28.23 -3.63 9.93
C ARG A 7 -28.46 -3.40 11.41
N ARG A 8 -28.72 -4.47 12.12
CA ARG A 8 -28.88 -4.47 13.59
C ARG A 8 -27.53 -4.75 14.24
N ILE A 9 -27.30 -4.11 15.36
CA ILE A 9 -26.21 -4.44 16.27
C ILE A 9 -26.66 -5.65 17.08
N ASP A 10 -25.79 -6.66 17.21
CA ASP A 10 -26.08 -7.84 18.01
C ASP A 10 -25.81 -7.58 19.52
N ASP A 11 -26.09 -8.58 20.35
CA ASP A 11 -25.89 -8.53 21.81
C ASP A 11 -24.43 -8.37 22.27
N LEU A 12 -23.50 -8.63 21.35
CA LEU A 12 -22.05 -8.42 21.56
C LEU A 12 -21.55 -7.09 20.99
N GLY A 13 -22.45 -6.23 20.48
CA GLY A 13 -22.09 -4.94 19.92
C GLY A 13 -21.52 -5.01 18.48
N ARG A 14 -21.69 -6.11 17.75
CA ARG A 14 -21.14 -6.32 16.41
C ARG A 14 -22.16 -5.95 15.32
N ILE A 15 -21.64 -5.47 14.20
CA ILE A 15 -22.42 -5.22 12.97
C ILE A 15 -21.81 -6.07 11.85
N VAL A 16 -22.66 -6.83 11.14
CA VAL A 16 -22.22 -7.55 9.93
C VAL A 16 -22.17 -6.57 8.77
N ILE A 17 -20.99 -6.37 8.20
CA ILE A 17 -20.78 -5.56 7.00
C ILE A 17 -21.16 -6.40 5.77
N PRO A 18 -22.22 -6.01 5.01
CA PRO A 18 -22.63 -6.73 3.81
C PRO A 18 -21.53 -6.82 2.75
N LYS A 19 -21.59 -7.87 1.93
CA LYS A 19 -20.61 -8.13 0.87
C LYS A 19 -20.49 -6.97 -0.11
N GLU A 20 -21.59 -6.30 -0.41
CA GLU A 20 -21.65 -5.15 -1.31
C GLU A 20 -20.84 -3.97 -0.74
N LEU A 21 -20.99 -3.68 0.56
CA LEU A 21 -20.21 -2.63 1.23
C LEU A 21 -18.74 -3.03 1.36
N ARG A 22 -18.43 -4.30 1.68
CA ARG A 22 -17.05 -4.80 1.73
C ARG A 22 -16.35 -4.63 0.38
N ARG A 23 -17.04 -4.95 -0.72
CA ARG A 23 -16.52 -4.75 -2.09
C ARG A 23 -16.31 -3.28 -2.41
N ALA A 24 -17.28 -2.40 -2.07
CA ALA A 24 -17.17 -0.97 -2.30
C ALA A 24 -16.01 -0.33 -1.52
N MET A 25 -15.70 -0.86 -0.33
CA MET A 25 -14.57 -0.43 0.51
C MET A 25 -13.27 -1.14 0.16
N ASN A 26 -13.30 -2.11 -0.76
CA ASN A 26 -12.16 -2.98 -1.11
C ASN A 26 -11.54 -3.66 0.12
N VAL A 27 -12.40 -4.23 1.00
CA VAL A 27 -11.99 -4.94 2.22
C VAL A 27 -12.41 -6.39 2.17
N GLU A 28 -11.56 -7.27 2.71
CA GLU A 28 -11.76 -8.71 2.78
C GLU A 28 -11.74 -9.19 4.23
N GLU A 29 -12.01 -10.47 4.42
CA GLU A 29 -11.91 -11.10 5.73
C GLU A 29 -10.45 -11.05 6.24
N GLY A 30 -10.28 -10.64 7.50
CA GLY A 30 -8.96 -10.43 8.09
C GLY A 30 -8.39 -9.01 7.92
N ASP A 31 -8.99 -8.17 7.07
CA ASP A 31 -8.57 -6.77 6.96
C ASP A 31 -8.95 -5.96 8.22
N ALA A 32 -8.02 -5.13 8.69
CA ALA A 32 -8.29 -4.18 9.76
C ALA A 32 -9.06 -2.96 9.25
N LEU A 33 -10.01 -2.48 10.03
CA LEU A 33 -10.76 -1.25 9.76
C LEU A 33 -10.48 -0.22 10.85
N ALA A 34 -10.16 1.00 10.43
CA ALA A 34 -10.17 2.16 11.31
C ALA A 34 -11.60 2.71 11.40
N LEU A 35 -12.11 2.76 12.62
CA LEU A 35 -13.45 3.29 12.93
C LEU A 35 -13.31 4.65 13.59
N SER A 36 -14.10 5.62 13.16
CA SER A 36 -14.20 6.94 13.78
C SER A 36 -15.64 7.41 13.80
N ILE A 37 -15.98 8.25 14.78
CA ILE A 37 -17.31 8.86 14.91
C ILE A 37 -17.20 10.35 14.62
N ASP A 38 -18.02 10.83 13.71
CA ASP A 38 -18.28 12.25 13.56
C ASP A 38 -19.30 12.68 14.61
N SER A 39 -18.83 13.41 15.63
CA SER A 39 -19.66 13.79 16.77
C SER A 39 -20.76 14.80 16.41
N GLN A 40 -20.62 15.54 15.32
CA GLN A 40 -21.63 16.54 14.90
C GLN A 40 -22.81 15.87 14.22
N THR A 41 -22.54 14.84 13.43
CA THR A 41 -23.56 14.13 12.63
C THR A 41 -23.97 12.79 13.23
N GLY A 42 -23.26 12.29 14.24
CA GLY A 42 -23.47 10.94 14.79
C GLY A 42 -23.12 9.83 13.79
N THR A 43 -22.32 10.14 12.76
CA THR A 43 -22.00 9.19 11.68
C THR A 43 -20.81 8.36 12.05
N LEU A 44 -20.97 7.02 12.02
CA LEU A 44 -19.84 6.08 12.10
C LEU A 44 -19.15 6.02 10.72
N ARG A 45 -17.87 6.37 10.69
CA ARG A 45 -17.02 6.21 9.50
C ARG A 45 -16.14 4.99 9.67
N ALA A 46 -16.11 4.15 8.65
CA ALA A 46 -15.21 3.02 8.56
C ALA A 46 -14.33 3.18 7.32
N LYS A 47 -13.02 3.04 7.46
CA LYS A 47 -12.08 3.00 6.34
C LYS A 47 -11.12 1.83 6.52
N ARG A 48 -10.60 1.30 5.42
CA ARG A 48 -9.54 0.31 5.52
C ARG A 48 -8.34 0.90 6.26
N TYR A 49 -7.88 0.20 7.29
CA TYR A 49 -6.67 0.59 8.02
C TYR A 49 -5.44 0.24 7.17
N CYS A 50 -4.49 1.14 7.07
CA CYS A 50 -3.25 0.92 6.35
C CYS A 50 -2.10 1.57 7.12
N LYS A 51 -1.29 0.74 7.77
CA LYS A 51 -0.09 1.19 8.51
C LYS A 51 0.85 2.01 7.62
N LEU A 52 1.08 1.58 6.38
CA LEU A 52 1.97 2.27 5.43
C LEU A 52 1.51 3.71 5.14
N ARG A 53 0.20 3.97 5.11
CA ARG A 53 -0.32 5.31 4.87
C ARG A 53 -0.08 6.25 6.06
N GLU A 54 -0.04 5.73 7.27
CA GLU A 54 0.23 6.52 8.49
C GLU A 54 1.68 6.99 8.57
N LEU A 55 2.61 6.25 7.96
CA LEU A 55 4.02 6.62 7.89
C LEU A 55 4.31 7.78 6.91
N GLY A 56 3.41 8.07 5.98
CA GLY A 56 3.45 9.26 5.12
C GLY A 56 4.82 9.59 4.54
N CYS A 57 5.40 10.71 5.02
CA CYS A 57 6.70 11.21 4.54
C CYS A 57 7.88 10.28 4.84
N ASP A 58 7.81 9.42 5.85
CA ASP A 58 8.93 8.51 6.18
C ASP A 58 9.12 7.46 5.08
N VAL A 59 8.04 6.89 4.56
CA VAL A 59 8.11 5.93 3.45
C VAL A 59 8.41 6.59 2.12
N GLN A 60 7.99 7.85 1.90
CA GLN A 60 8.40 8.62 0.73
C GLN A 60 9.91 8.85 0.74
N GLY A 61 10.49 9.24 1.88
CA GLY A 61 11.93 9.40 2.02
C GLY A 61 12.73 8.13 1.72
N VAL A 62 12.21 6.95 2.08
CA VAL A 62 12.84 5.67 1.73
C VAL A 62 12.81 5.42 0.22
N VAL A 63 11.69 5.72 -0.42
CA VAL A 63 11.51 5.53 -1.87
C VAL A 63 12.42 6.48 -2.65
N ASP A 64 12.50 7.76 -2.24
CA ASP A 64 13.36 8.78 -2.85
C ASP A 64 14.84 8.40 -2.72
N ALA A 65 15.29 8.02 -1.52
CA ALA A 65 16.66 7.58 -1.27
C ALA A 65 17.02 6.33 -2.09
N LEU A 66 16.10 5.38 -2.23
CA LEU A 66 16.33 4.19 -3.03
C LEU A 66 16.49 4.54 -4.52
N MET A 67 15.67 5.43 -5.05
CA MET A 67 15.79 5.93 -6.42
C MET A 67 17.12 6.66 -6.62
N GLU A 68 17.49 7.56 -5.71
CA GLU A 68 18.74 8.32 -5.80
C GLU A 68 19.98 7.42 -5.84
N ILE A 69 20.01 6.37 -5.00
CA ILE A 69 21.14 5.43 -4.92
C ILE A 69 21.18 4.49 -6.13
N SER A 70 20.01 4.02 -6.60
CA SER A 70 19.93 2.98 -7.62
C SER A 70 19.77 3.50 -9.04
N SER A 71 19.40 4.77 -9.21
CA SER A 71 18.93 5.31 -10.49
C SER A 71 17.81 4.46 -11.13
N CYS A 72 17.05 3.74 -10.29
CA CYS A 72 15.93 2.91 -10.70
C CYS A 72 14.63 3.57 -10.22
N GLU A 73 13.56 3.37 -10.95
CA GLU A 73 12.26 3.86 -10.52
C GLU A 73 11.67 2.96 -9.43
N VAL A 74 10.99 3.58 -8.47
CA VAL A 74 10.53 2.89 -7.25
C VAL A 74 9.07 3.19 -7.01
N VAL A 75 8.30 2.15 -6.71
CA VAL A 75 6.88 2.28 -6.32
C VAL A 75 6.61 1.44 -5.08
N LEU A 76 6.08 2.07 -4.05
CA LEU A 76 5.57 1.42 -2.85
C LEU A 76 4.05 1.43 -2.89
N THR A 77 3.44 0.27 -2.74
CA THR A 77 1.99 0.11 -2.74
C THR A 77 1.50 -0.54 -1.47
N ASN A 78 0.27 -0.25 -1.10
CA ASN A 78 -0.51 -1.17 -0.27
C ASN A 78 -1.30 -2.15 -1.16
N ASN A 79 -2.38 -2.77 -0.64
CA ASN A 79 -3.19 -3.70 -1.42
C ASN A 79 -4.17 -3.01 -2.39
N SER A 80 -4.30 -1.68 -2.39
CA SER A 80 -5.32 -0.95 -3.16
C SER A 80 -4.80 0.26 -3.94
N GLU A 81 -3.69 0.87 -3.50
CA GLU A 81 -3.19 2.11 -4.09
C GLU A 81 -1.67 2.25 -3.94
N VAL A 82 -1.09 3.15 -4.72
CA VAL A 82 0.29 3.62 -4.56
C VAL A 82 0.37 4.48 -3.30
N ILE A 83 1.31 4.17 -2.42
CA ILE A 83 1.56 4.92 -1.18
C ILE A 83 2.66 5.96 -1.38
N ALA A 84 3.72 5.57 -2.08
CA ALA A 84 4.86 6.42 -2.40
C ALA A 84 5.48 5.98 -3.72
N SER A 85 6.02 6.91 -4.48
CA SER A 85 6.73 6.61 -5.73
C SER A 85 7.82 7.62 -6.01
N ALA A 86 8.87 7.20 -6.73
CA ALA A 86 9.94 8.05 -7.21
C ALA A 86 10.37 7.60 -8.61
N GLY A 87 10.45 8.55 -9.53
CA GLY A 87 10.76 8.35 -10.94
C GLY A 87 9.86 9.16 -11.85
N GLU A 88 10.19 9.20 -13.14
CA GLU A 88 9.44 9.99 -14.14
C GLU A 88 8.24 9.26 -14.70
N ASN A 89 8.31 7.92 -14.83
CA ASN A 89 7.29 7.09 -15.47
C ASN A 89 6.59 6.14 -14.50
N VAL A 90 6.40 6.58 -13.27
CA VAL A 90 5.72 5.81 -12.22
C VAL A 90 4.40 6.47 -11.82
N PRO A 91 3.40 5.69 -11.39
CA PRO A 91 2.13 6.24 -10.94
C PRO A 91 2.31 7.06 -9.64
N GLU A 92 1.59 8.17 -9.55
CA GLU A 92 1.59 9.02 -8.36
C GLU A 92 0.93 8.35 -7.15
N ALA A 93 1.28 8.82 -5.94
CA ALA A 93 0.64 8.38 -4.71
C ALA A 93 -0.88 8.61 -4.74
N GLY A 94 -1.64 7.63 -4.28
CA GLY A 94 -3.11 7.61 -4.34
C GLY A 94 -3.67 6.95 -5.61
N THR A 95 -2.83 6.64 -6.62
CA THR A 95 -3.29 5.92 -7.82
C THR A 95 -3.71 4.49 -7.46
N PRO A 96 -4.90 4.03 -7.88
CA PRO A 96 -5.34 2.65 -7.64
C PRO A 96 -4.38 1.64 -8.28
N VAL A 97 -4.04 0.59 -7.52
CA VAL A 97 -3.16 -0.47 -8.00
C VAL A 97 -3.94 -1.48 -8.83
N ILE A 98 -3.67 -1.48 -10.13
CA ILE A 98 -3.90 -2.65 -11.00
C ILE A 98 -2.52 -3.32 -11.12
N ILE A 99 -2.34 -4.45 -10.44
CA ILE A 99 -1.02 -5.10 -10.19
C ILE A 99 -0.23 -5.41 -11.47
N THR A 100 -0.89 -5.51 -12.62
CA THR A 100 -0.28 -5.81 -13.91
C THR A 100 0.48 -4.64 -14.53
N ASP A 101 0.18 -3.39 -14.14
CA ASP A 101 0.61 -2.22 -14.93
C ASP A 101 1.59 -1.30 -14.19
N ILE A 102 1.97 -1.63 -12.93
CA ILE A 102 2.74 -0.71 -12.05
C ILE A 102 4.12 -0.37 -12.62
N MET A 103 4.74 -1.28 -13.35
CA MET A 103 6.08 -1.14 -13.91
C MET A 103 6.12 -1.70 -15.34
N GLU A 104 5.07 -1.42 -16.13
CA GLU A 104 5.03 -1.83 -17.53
C GLU A 104 6.12 -1.07 -18.32
N GLY A 105 6.86 -1.81 -19.14
CA GLY A 105 7.94 -1.24 -19.97
C GLY A 105 9.35 -1.35 -19.37
N TYR A 106 9.50 -1.75 -18.11
CA TYR A 106 10.84 -1.96 -17.55
C TYR A 106 11.35 -3.38 -17.87
N PRO A 107 12.57 -3.52 -18.40
CA PRO A 107 13.15 -4.84 -18.70
C PRO A 107 13.43 -5.68 -17.46
N HIS A 108 13.66 -5.03 -16.31
CA HIS A 108 13.85 -5.72 -15.04
C HIS A 108 13.00 -5.06 -13.97
N VAL A 109 12.07 -5.83 -13.39
CA VAL A 109 11.25 -5.41 -12.26
C VAL A 109 11.49 -6.35 -11.08
N PHE A 110 11.93 -5.77 -9.97
CA PHE A 110 12.06 -6.47 -8.69
C PHE A 110 10.87 -6.13 -7.81
N ARG A 111 10.28 -7.16 -7.23
CA ARG A 111 9.16 -7.02 -6.31
C ARG A 111 9.46 -7.67 -4.98
N LYS A 112 9.25 -6.94 -3.89
CA LYS A 112 9.30 -7.50 -2.54
C LYS A 112 8.01 -7.20 -1.80
N ARG A 113 7.41 -8.25 -1.21
CA ARG A 113 6.28 -8.09 -0.28
C ARG A 113 6.77 -7.40 0.99
N ILE A 114 5.91 -6.57 1.57
CA ILE A 114 6.07 -5.96 2.88
C ILE A 114 5.05 -6.62 3.79
N VAL A 115 5.52 -7.13 4.91
CA VAL A 115 4.71 -7.80 5.92
C VAL A 115 4.86 -7.10 7.27
N ASP A 116 3.85 -7.13 8.09
CA ASP A 116 3.92 -6.66 9.48
C ASP A 116 4.53 -7.72 10.43
N SER A 117 4.61 -7.39 11.71
CA SER A 117 5.13 -8.27 12.77
C SER A 117 4.34 -9.58 12.90
N GLU A 118 3.10 -9.64 12.45
CA GLU A 118 2.26 -10.84 12.46
C GLU A 118 2.42 -11.66 11.16
N GLY A 119 3.25 -11.19 10.21
CA GLY A 119 3.46 -11.82 8.92
C GLY A 119 2.36 -11.54 7.90
N ILE A 120 1.45 -10.60 8.20
CA ILE A 120 0.36 -10.22 7.31
C ILE A 120 0.90 -9.27 6.24
N LYS A 121 0.55 -9.54 4.97
CA LYS A 121 0.94 -8.68 3.87
C LYS A 121 0.24 -7.32 3.97
N VAL A 122 1.01 -6.26 4.14
CA VAL A 122 0.52 -4.87 4.19
C VAL A 122 0.79 -4.09 2.90
N GLY A 123 1.71 -4.57 2.05
CA GLY A 123 2.03 -3.92 0.80
C GLY A 123 3.08 -4.65 -0.05
N ALA A 124 3.63 -3.92 -1.01
CA ALA A 124 4.75 -4.37 -1.84
C ALA A 124 5.59 -3.19 -2.33
N LEU A 125 6.90 -3.39 -2.37
CA LEU A 125 7.86 -2.50 -2.99
C LEU A 125 8.24 -3.04 -4.36
N PHE A 126 8.22 -2.18 -5.37
CA PHE A 126 8.63 -2.46 -6.73
C PHE A 126 9.81 -1.56 -7.10
N VAL A 127 10.79 -2.12 -7.80
CA VAL A 127 11.94 -1.41 -8.34
C VAL A 127 12.08 -1.79 -9.80
N GLY A 128 11.88 -0.81 -10.70
CA GLY A 128 12.03 -0.96 -12.14
C GLY A 128 13.38 -0.41 -12.59
N CYS A 129 14.18 -1.24 -13.26
CA CYS A 129 15.52 -0.86 -13.69
C CYS A 129 15.68 -1.00 -15.19
N ASN A 130 16.33 0.01 -15.78
CA ASN A 130 16.88 -0.09 -17.12
C ASN A 130 18.40 -0.30 -17.01
N PRO A 131 18.95 -1.44 -17.47
CA PRO A 131 20.38 -1.75 -17.31
C PRO A 131 21.34 -0.73 -17.97
N SER A 132 20.83 0.08 -18.90
CA SER A 132 21.61 1.13 -19.55
C SER A 132 21.74 2.41 -18.72
N GLU A 133 20.91 2.58 -17.69
CA GLU A 133 20.79 3.84 -16.95
C GLU A 133 21.05 3.70 -15.44
N GLY A 134 21.06 2.49 -14.93
CA GLY A 134 21.17 2.22 -13.49
C GLY A 134 22.29 1.24 -13.12
N ILE A 135 22.30 0.90 -11.85
CA ILE A 135 23.16 -0.15 -11.30
C ILE A 135 22.73 -1.54 -11.79
N SER A 136 23.62 -2.53 -11.60
CA SER A 136 23.31 -3.89 -12.07
C SER A 136 22.02 -4.46 -11.44
N PRO A 137 21.28 -5.31 -12.16
CA PRO A 137 20.04 -5.92 -11.67
C PRO A 137 20.21 -6.66 -10.32
N THR A 138 21.37 -7.26 -10.10
CA THR A 138 21.70 -7.96 -8.83
C THR A 138 21.73 -6.99 -7.66
N VAL A 139 22.34 -5.83 -7.82
CA VAL A 139 22.45 -4.80 -6.78
C VAL A 139 21.09 -4.16 -6.57
N SER A 140 20.33 -3.87 -7.64
CA SER A 140 18.95 -3.33 -7.53
C SER A 140 18.03 -4.28 -6.77
N ASN A 141 18.13 -5.58 -7.00
CA ASN A 141 17.37 -6.57 -6.23
C ASN A 141 17.76 -6.58 -4.74
N ALA A 142 19.06 -6.49 -4.45
CA ALA A 142 19.55 -6.41 -3.06
C ALA A 142 19.04 -5.16 -2.35
N LEU A 143 19.08 -4.01 -3.01
CA LEU A 143 18.55 -2.74 -2.49
C LEU A 143 17.02 -2.80 -2.30
N CYS A 144 16.28 -3.37 -3.22
CA CYS A 144 14.84 -3.59 -3.08
C CYS A 144 14.52 -4.41 -1.82
N ARG A 145 15.27 -5.48 -1.57
CA ARG A 145 15.11 -6.32 -0.36
C ARG A 145 15.45 -5.56 0.92
N LEU A 146 16.52 -4.77 0.90
CA LEU A 146 16.96 -3.98 2.05
C LEU A 146 15.92 -2.90 2.38
N ALA A 147 15.48 -2.14 1.38
CA ALA A 147 14.47 -1.10 1.56
C ALA A 147 13.12 -1.67 2.06
N ALA A 148 12.68 -2.80 1.52
CA ALA A 148 11.47 -3.47 2.01
C ALA A 148 11.60 -3.86 3.49
N ARG A 149 12.75 -4.40 3.89
CA ARG A 149 13.03 -4.71 5.31
C ARG A 149 13.05 -3.46 6.20
N PHE A 150 13.55 -2.35 5.68
CA PHE A 150 13.53 -1.09 6.42
C PHE A 150 12.08 -0.59 6.62
N VAL A 151 11.26 -0.63 5.57
CA VAL A 151 9.83 -0.27 5.67
C VAL A 151 9.10 -1.20 6.64
N GLU A 152 9.36 -2.52 6.62
CA GLU A 152 8.82 -3.47 7.60
C GLU A 152 9.15 -3.03 9.04
N LYS A 153 10.37 -2.54 9.30
CA LYS A 153 10.77 -2.04 10.61
C LYS A 153 10.12 -0.72 11.02
N LEU A 154 9.71 0.09 10.09
CA LEU A 154 8.96 1.33 10.37
C LEU A 154 7.50 1.07 10.76
N ILE A 155 6.92 -0.05 10.31
CA ILE A 155 5.52 -0.40 10.60
C ILE A 155 5.34 -1.25 11.87
N ASP A 156 6.41 -1.82 12.42
CA ASP A 156 6.42 -2.57 13.68
C ASP A 156 6.48 -1.63 14.89
#